data_5bab0e10968062a80969ebc4c2b70d81
#
_entry.id   5bab0e10968062a80969ebc4c2b70d81
#
_cell.length_a   1.000
_cell.length_b   1.000
_cell.length_c   1.000
_cell.angle_alpha   90.00
_cell.angle_beta   90.00
_cell.angle_gamma   90.00
#
_symmetry.space_group_name_H-M   'P 1'
#
loop_
_entity.id
_entity.type
_entity.pdbx_description
1 polymer ?
#
loop_
_entity_poly.entity_id
_entity_poly.type
_entity_poly.pdbx_seq_one_letter_code
_entity_poly.pdbx_strand_id
1 'polypeptide(L)'
;MSRTLVVWCADWPVAAALSEAGLPRHLPAAVFAQNRVQAYNQAAREFGIKRGMRRRDAQSRCPEIQVLAADEARDARVFEEVLVRLEELRPGVMPLRPGLVALRSPARFYGGEAEAGAAIAECVVELGIWDVRIGIADELFTAEQAARSAGPQETYAVPADGGSTAFLRALPVHVLEDANAVSLLQRLGLTTLGGLADLPGADVKARFGAQAAWVRRVIHGEGARPVTGRTPPPELTTEVAFEPPLDSAEAVCFSARQAAEGFVKGLATRQGVCTEVRIEVVMEDVPDSVRTWAHPRWFSSVDLIDRLHWQLAGVVAGGAVIEVRFVPEVAVSEAVHADGLWGGTNERVDRGIARVQGLLGHEAVVAPVLQGGRTPRDRQAYVP
;
A
#
# COMPACT_ATOMS: atom_id res chain seq x y z
N MET A 1 -22.62 -10.15 6.24
CA MET A 1 -21.17 -10.16 6.36
C MET A 1 -20.70 -8.73 6.65
N SER A 2 -19.61 -8.53 7.37
CA SER A 2 -19.04 -7.19 7.58
C SER A 2 -18.26 -6.80 6.33
N ARG A 3 -18.63 -5.69 5.69
CA ARG A 3 -17.93 -5.17 4.51
C ARG A 3 -16.79 -4.24 4.89
N THR A 4 -15.82 -4.12 4.04
CA THR A 4 -14.66 -3.24 4.21
C THR A 4 -14.94 -1.89 3.55
N LEU A 5 -14.66 -0.82 4.28
CA LEU A 5 -14.68 0.54 3.77
C LEU A 5 -13.23 1.05 3.73
N VAL A 6 -12.83 1.61 2.60
CA VAL A 6 -11.52 2.24 2.41
C VAL A 6 -11.70 3.73 2.18
N VAL A 7 -10.95 4.52 2.92
CA VAL A 7 -10.82 5.97 2.74
C VAL A 7 -9.50 6.24 2.04
N TRP A 8 -9.55 6.90 0.91
CA TRP A 8 -8.39 7.33 0.15
C TRP A 8 -8.34 8.85 0.04
N CYS A 9 -7.35 9.45 0.67
CA CYS A 9 -7.01 10.85 0.51
C CYS A 9 -6.06 10.95 -0.69
N ALA A 10 -6.59 11.38 -1.83
CA ALA A 10 -5.82 11.45 -3.06
C ALA A 10 -4.67 12.46 -2.94
N ASP A 11 -3.56 12.16 -3.62
CA ASP A 11 -2.37 13.01 -3.66
C ASP A 11 -1.85 13.41 -2.25
N TRP A 12 -1.99 12.50 -1.26
CA TRP A 12 -1.69 12.75 0.15
C TRP A 12 -0.35 13.45 0.42
N PRO A 13 0.79 13.07 -0.20
CA PRO A 13 2.07 13.74 0.05
C PRO A 13 2.02 15.24 -0.26
N VAL A 14 1.21 15.64 -1.25
CA VAL A 14 1.04 17.06 -1.59
C VAL A 14 0.14 17.74 -0.57
N ALA A 15 -0.96 17.11 -0.18
CA ALA A 15 -1.88 17.64 0.81
C ALA A 15 -1.18 17.87 2.17
N ALA A 16 -0.39 16.89 2.62
CA ALA A 16 0.40 16.97 3.84
C ALA A 16 1.45 18.09 3.78
N ALA A 17 2.16 18.19 2.66
CA ALA A 17 3.19 19.23 2.47
C ALA A 17 2.61 20.65 2.41
N LEU A 18 1.47 20.83 1.76
CA LEU A 18 0.78 22.13 1.74
C LEU A 18 0.25 22.51 3.13
N SER A 19 -0.28 21.52 3.88
CA SER A 19 -0.77 21.73 5.25
C SER A 19 0.35 22.20 6.18
N GLU A 20 1.49 21.51 6.19
CA GLU A 20 2.65 21.88 7.01
C GLU A 20 3.23 23.24 6.64
N ALA A 21 3.25 23.56 5.33
CA ALA A 21 3.72 24.85 4.84
C ALA A 21 2.71 26.01 5.08
N GLY A 22 1.51 25.75 5.60
CA GLY A 22 0.46 26.73 5.75
C GLY A 22 -0.04 27.31 4.41
N LEU A 23 0.12 26.56 3.31
CA LEU A 23 -0.26 27.00 1.98
C LEU A 23 -1.67 26.53 1.62
N PRO A 24 -2.41 27.33 0.84
CA PRO A 24 -3.73 26.97 0.36
C PRO A 24 -3.69 25.71 -0.51
N ARG A 25 -4.57 24.75 -0.25
CA ARG A 25 -4.59 23.45 -0.93
C ARG A 25 -5.02 23.50 -2.40
N HIS A 26 -5.64 24.61 -2.83
CA HIS A 26 -6.03 24.81 -4.23
C HIS A 26 -4.89 25.28 -5.14
N LEU A 27 -3.74 25.65 -4.58
CA LEU A 27 -2.58 26.03 -5.39
C LEU A 27 -2.03 24.82 -6.14
N PRO A 28 -1.60 25.00 -7.40
CA PRO A 28 -0.92 23.94 -8.12
C PRO A 28 0.39 23.58 -7.40
N ALA A 29 0.51 22.33 -6.98
CA ALA A 29 1.62 21.88 -6.15
C ALA A 29 2.08 20.47 -6.55
N ALA A 30 3.37 20.23 -6.39
CA ALA A 30 3.95 18.92 -6.57
C ALA A 30 5.08 18.65 -5.57
N VAL A 31 5.16 17.41 -5.13
CA VAL A 31 6.25 16.89 -4.31
C VAL A 31 7.32 16.30 -5.21
N PHE A 32 8.56 16.69 -4.95
CA PHE A 32 9.71 16.28 -5.75
C PHE A 32 10.68 15.45 -4.93
N ALA A 33 11.11 14.33 -5.53
CA ALA A 33 12.26 13.53 -5.08
C ALA A 33 13.25 13.42 -6.24
N GLN A 34 14.54 13.56 -5.96
CA GLN A 34 15.61 13.46 -6.94
C GLN A 34 15.35 14.29 -8.22
N ASN A 35 14.85 15.51 -8.06
CA ASN A 35 14.50 16.43 -9.17
C ASN A 35 13.36 15.96 -10.10
N ARG A 36 12.56 14.97 -9.67
CA ARG A 36 11.41 14.46 -10.41
C ARG A 36 10.14 14.57 -9.59
N VAL A 37 9.03 14.80 -10.26
CA VAL A 37 7.68 14.80 -9.66
C VAL A 37 7.38 13.40 -9.13
N GLN A 38 7.14 13.29 -7.84
CA GLN A 38 6.70 12.06 -7.17
C GLN A 38 5.19 12.03 -7.00
N ALA A 39 4.61 13.14 -6.55
CA ALA A 39 3.18 13.34 -6.39
C ALA A 39 2.80 14.76 -6.84
N TYR A 40 1.55 14.97 -7.23
CA TYR A 40 1.05 16.27 -7.67
C TYR A 40 -0.46 16.30 -7.47
N ASN A 41 -1.01 17.47 -7.15
CA ASN A 41 -2.45 17.64 -6.92
C ASN A 41 -3.25 17.89 -8.21
N GLN A 42 -4.57 17.94 -8.09
CA GLN A 42 -5.48 18.14 -9.21
C GLN A 42 -5.18 19.47 -9.94
N ALA A 43 -4.92 20.56 -9.22
CA ALA A 43 -4.58 21.84 -9.81
C ALA A 43 -3.32 21.76 -10.69
N ALA A 44 -2.28 21.04 -10.24
CA ALA A 44 -1.08 20.82 -11.06
C ALA A 44 -1.36 19.91 -12.28
N ARG A 45 -2.30 18.96 -12.15
CA ARG A 45 -2.70 18.05 -13.23
C ARG A 45 -3.31 18.82 -14.41
N GLU A 46 -4.05 19.89 -14.17
CA GLU A 46 -4.66 20.74 -15.19
C GLU A 46 -3.61 21.41 -16.09
N PHE A 47 -2.42 21.70 -15.56
CA PHE A 47 -1.26 22.17 -16.33
C PHE A 47 -0.47 21.04 -17.01
N GLY A 48 -0.98 19.80 -16.98
CA GLY A 48 -0.34 18.66 -17.61
C GLY A 48 0.90 18.14 -16.86
N ILE A 49 1.02 18.45 -15.56
CA ILE A 49 2.07 17.88 -14.71
C ILE A 49 1.81 16.37 -14.56
N LYS A 50 2.89 15.57 -14.62
CA LYS A 50 2.82 14.11 -14.53
C LYS A 50 3.95 13.57 -13.64
N ARG A 51 3.71 12.45 -12.98
CA ARG A 51 4.72 11.73 -12.21
C ARG A 51 5.93 11.40 -13.08
N GLY A 52 7.13 11.53 -12.53
CA GLY A 52 8.41 11.32 -13.23
C GLY A 52 8.90 12.52 -14.04
N MET A 53 8.09 13.55 -14.27
CA MET A 53 8.49 14.77 -14.96
C MET A 53 9.63 15.47 -14.21
N ARG A 54 10.60 16.03 -14.95
CA ARG A 54 11.69 16.80 -14.34
C ARG A 54 11.16 18.11 -13.77
N ARG A 55 11.76 18.59 -12.69
CA ARG A 55 11.36 19.85 -12.02
C ARG A 55 11.33 21.04 -12.99
N ARG A 56 12.35 21.18 -13.85
CA ARG A 56 12.40 22.27 -14.84
C ARG A 56 11.23 22.23 -15.82
N ASP A 57 10.87 21.03 -16.26
CA ASP A 57 9.78 20.83 -17.21
C ASP A 57 8.42 21.15 -16.53
N ALA A 58 8.27 20.76 -15.26
CA ALA A 58 7.09 21.08 -14.47
C ALA A 58 6.94 22.59 -14.26
N GLN A 59 8.01 23.29 -13.86
CA GLN A 59 8.03 24.73 -13.67
C GLN A 59 7.83 25.51 -15.00
N SER A 60 8.29 24.97 -16.13
CA SER A 60 8.04 25.55 -17.45
C SER A 60 6.55 25.45 -17.84
N ARG A 61 5.84 24.39 -17.44
CA ARG A 61 4.41 24.23 -17.71
C ARG A 61 3.51 25.02 -16.76
N CYS A 62 3.92 25.10 -15.51
CA CYS A 62 3.22 25.82 -14.46
C CYS A 62 4.24 26.63 -13.66
N PRO A 63 4.50 27.90 -14.05
CA PRO A 63 5.48 28.75 -13.36
C PRO A 63 5.16 29.01 -11.88
N GLU A 64 3.89 28.97 -11.51
CA GLU A 64 3.37 29.17 -10.16
C GLU A 64 3.35 27.91 -9.30
N ILE A 65 3.82 26.76 -9.84
CA ILE A 65 3.78 25.48 -9.12
C ILE A 65 4.55 25.54 -7.79
N GLN A 66 3.90 25.16 -6.73
CA GLN A 66 4.54 25.03 -5.44
C GLN A 66 5.46 23.78 -5.44
N VAL A 67 6.73 24.02 -5.24
CA VAL A 67 7.76 22.98 -5.23
C VAL A 67 8.01 22.53 -3.81
N LEU A 68 7.56 21.33 -3.48
CA LEU A 68 7.61 20.76 -2.13
C LEU A 68 8.59 19.58 -2.12
N ALA A 69 9.30 19.39 -1.01
CA ALA A 69 10.19 18.24 -0.85
C ALA A 69 9.40 16.99 -0.45
N ALA A 70 9.87 15.82 -0.87
CA ALA A 70 9.38 14.54 -0.35
C ALA A 70 9.83 14.37 1.11
N ASP A 71 8.89 13.99 1.97
CA ASP A 71 9.13 13.73 3.39
C ASP A 71 8.07 12.74 3.89
N GLU A 72 8.46 11.48 4.04
CA GLU A 72 7.57 10.40 4.46
C GLU A 72 7.17 10.52 5.94
N ALA A 73 8.07 11.05 6.77
CA ALA A 73 7.79 11.26 8.20
C ALA A 73 6.72 12.34 8.39
N ARG A 74 6.81 13.46 7.65
CA ARG A 74 5.75 14.47 7.59
C ARG A 74 4.43 13.86 7.14
N ASP A 75 4.46 13.09 6.04
CA ASP A 75 3.25 12.52 5.46
C ASP A 75 2.54 11.57 6.45
N ALA A 76 3.30 10.80 7.24
CA ALA A 76 2.78 9.97 8.31
C ALA A 76 2.25 10.78 9.49
N ARG A 77 3.02 11.76 9.97
CA ARG A 77 2.64 12.61 11.11
C ARG A 77 1.36 13.39 10.86
N VAL A 78 1.23 14.00 9.67
CA VAL A 78 0.01 14.75 9.31
C VAL A 78 -1.18 13.81 9.11
N PHE A 79 -0.95 12.56 8.68
CA PHE A 79 -2.02 11.57 8.53
C PHE A 79 -2.60 11.09 9.85
N GLU A 80 -1.84 11.22 10.94
CA GLU A 80 -2.30 10.85 12.27
C GLU A 80 -3.58 11.58 12.69
N GLU A 81 -3.72 12.86 12.33
CA GLU A 81 -4.93 13.64 12.60
C GLU A 81 -6.17 13.00 11.93
N VAL A 82 -6.01 12.48 10.72
CA VAL A 82 -7.09 11.77 10.02
C VAL A 82 -7.44 10.47 10.73
N LEU A 83 -6.43 9.71 11.16
CA LEU A 83 -6.64 8.43 11.84
C LEU A 83 -7.39 8.63 13.17
N VAL A 84 -6.92 9.57 13.99
CA VAL A 84 -7.59 9.91 15.27
C VAL A 84 -9.04 10.32 15.04
N ARG A 85 -9.29 11.17 14.06
CA ARG A 85 -10.65 11.65 13.77
C ARG A 85 -11.57 10.53 13.27
N LEU A 86 -11.04 9.59 12.50
CA LEU A 86 -11.80 8.40 12.07
C LEU A 86 -12.03 7.41 13.21
N GLU A 87 -11.09 7.26 14.14
CA GLU A 87 -11.22 6.41 15.34
C GLU A 87 -12.31 6.91 16.27
N GLU A 88 -12.56 8.22 16.37
CA GLU A 88 -13.68 8.81 17.11
C GLU A 88 -15.03 8.37 16.52
N LEU A 89 -15.12 8.28 15.19
CA LEU A 89 -16.34 7.83 14.51
C LEU A 89 -16.51 6.30 14.58
N ARG A 90 -15.42 5.58 14.43
CA ARG A 90 -15.42 4.12 14.36
C ARG A 90 -14.11 3.54 14.88
N PRO A 91 -14.10 2.92 16.07
CA PRO A 91 -12.92 2.19 16.56
C PRO A 91 -12.52 1.05 15.61
N GLY A 92 -11.22 0.77 15.55
CA GLY A 92 -10.66 -0.29 14.72
C GLY A 92 -10.33 0.16 13.31
N VAL A 93 -9.84 1.38 13.20
CA VAL A 93 -9.24 1.94 11.97
C VAL A 93 -7.92 1.24 11.69
N MET A 94 -7.72 0.81 10.46
CA MET A 94 -6.53 0.08 10.00
C MET A 94 -5.80 0.90 8.93
N PRO A 95 -4.74 1.65 9.27
CA PRO A 95 -3.94 2.34 8.29
C PRO A 95 -3.22 1.34 7.37
N LEU A 96 -3.24 1.61 6.08
CA LEU A 96 -2.51 0.86 5.07
C LEU A 96 -1.19 1.55 4.73
N ARG A 97 -1.26 2.87 4.58
CA ARG A 97 -0.15 3.80 4.36
C ARG A 97 -0.66 5.23 4.57
N PRO A 98 0.20 6.24 4.68
CA PRO A 98 -0.25 7.64 4.72
C PRO A 98 -1.14 7.97 3.51
N GLY A 99 -2.29 8.53 3.79
CA GLY A 99 -3.33 8.83 2.80
C GLY A 99 -4.29 7.68 2.46
N LEU A 100 -4.11 6.49 3.04
CA LEU A 100 -4.97 5.33 2.78
C LEU A 100 -5.24 4.54 4.05
N VAL A 101 -6.51 4.36 4.38
CA VAL A 101 -6.94 3.69 5.60
C VAL A 101 -8.17 2.83 5.33
N ALA A 102 -8.25 1.69 5.98
CA ALA A 102 -9.40 0.79 5.94
C ALA A 102 -10.09 0.72 7.30
N LEU A 103 -11.38 0.45 7.28
CA LEU A 103 -12.19 0.16 8.45
C LEU A 103 -13.35 -0.76 8.08
N ARG A 104 -13.96 -1.37 9.07
CA ARG A 104 -15.21 -2.12 8.84
C ARG A 104 -16.33 -1.14 8.58
N SER A 105 -17.06 -1.31 7.49
CA SER A 105 -18.15 -0.41 7.11
C SER A 105 -19.18 -0.24 8.25
N PRO A 106 -19.43 1.00 8.72
CA PRO A 106 -20.45 1.28 9.72
C PRO A 106 -21.85 1.46 9.13
N ALA A 107 -22.14 0.89 7.96
CA ALA A 107 -23.41 1.06 7.23
C ALA A 107 -24.67 0.80 8.08
N ARG A 108 -24.60 -0.15 9.01
CA ARG A 108 -25.74 -0.44 9.91
C ARG A 108 -26.05 0.71 10.87
N PHE A 109 -25.03 1.45 11.28
CA PHE A 109 -25.17 2.58 12.20
C PHE A 109 -25.73 3.81 11.46
N TYR A 110 -25.27 4.06 10.24
CA TYR A 110 -25.68 5.23 9.47
C TYR A 110 -26.91 5.00 8.56
N GLY A 111 -27.49 3.79 8.56
CA GLY A 111 -28.68 3.49 7.76
C GLY A 111 -28.42 3.03 6.33
N GLY A 112 -27.15 2.97 5.92
CA GLY A 112 -26.75 2.53 4.57
C GLY A 112 -25.27 2.73 4.30
N GLU A 113 -24.77 2.20 3.17
CA GLU A 113 -23.38 2.34 2.77
C GLU A 113 -23.09 3.74 2.22
N ALA A 114 -24.04 4.32 1.50
CA ALA A 114 -23.92 5.67 0.98
C ALA A 114 -23.87 6.70 2.13
N GLU A 115 -24.74 6.57 3.11
CA GLU A 115 -24.82 7.44 4.29
C GLU A 115 -23.57 7.30 5.17
N ALA A 116 -23.08 6.07 5.35
CA ALA A 116 -21.84 5.82 6.07
C ALA A 116 -20.62 6.46 5.36
N GLY A 117 -20.55 6.32 4.05
CA GLY A 117 -19.50 6.93 3.25
C GLY A 117 -19.57 8.45 3.28
N ALA A 118 -20.75 9.05 3.18
CA ALA A 118 -20.95 10.49 3.24
C ALA A 118 -20.50 11.06 4.60
N ALA A 119 -20.90 10.43 5.72
CA ALA A 119 -20.51 10.85 7.07
C ALA A 119 -18.98 10.79 7.28
N ILE A 120 -18.32 9.76 6.74
CA ILE A 120 -16.87 9.63 6.81
C ILE A 120 -16.18 10.65 5.90
N ALA A 121 -16.70 10.90 4.70
CA ALA A 121 -16.16 11.91 3.81
C ALA A 121 -16.27 13.31 4.43
N GLU A 122 -17.42 13.66 5.01
CA GLU A 122 -17.66 14.93 5.71
C GLU A 122 -16.65 15.13 6.85
N CYS A 123 -16.44 14.12 7.68
CA CYS A 123 -15.48 14.13 8.78
C CYS A 123 -14.05 14.44 8.29
N VAL A 124 -13.61 13.88 7.16
CA VAL A 124 -12.28 14.14 6.59
C VAL A 124 -12.23 15.52 5.91
N VAL A 125 -13.33 15.97 5.31
CA VAL A 125 -13.45 17.31 4.72
C VAL A 125 -13.37 18.40 5.80
N GLU A 126 -13.90 18.19 7.00
CA GLU A 126 -13.75 19.10 8.14
C GLU A 126 -12.27 19.34 8.51
N LEU A 127 -11.39 18.39 8.27
CA LEU A 127 -9.93 18.55 8.39
C LEU A 127 -9.31 19.31 7.20
N GLY A 128 -10.15 19.81 6.30
CA GLY A 128 -9.73 20.54 5.09
C GLY A 128 -9.20 19.62 3.97
N ILE A 129 -9.43 18.30 4.01
CA ILE A 129 -9.00 17.36 2.99
C ILE A 129 -10.14 17.15 1.99
N TRP A 130 -10.13 17.91 0.89
CA TRP A 130 -11.23 17.95 -0.07
C TRP A 130 -11.26 16.79 -1.06
N ASP A 131 -10.11 16.22 -1.45
CA ASP A 131 -10.04 15.04 -2.32
C ASP A 131 -9.95 13.76 -1.49
N VAL A 132 -11.02 13.50 -0.75
CA VAL A 132 -11.26 12.24 -0.06
C VAL A 132 -12.24 11.40 -0.88
N ARG A 133 -11.95 10.11 -1.03
CA ARG A 133 -12.75 9.17 -1.81
C ARG A 133 -12.97 7.89 -1.02
N ILE A 134 -14.17 7.36 -1.12
CA ILE A 134 -14.60 6.22 -0.32
C ILE A 134 -14.90 5.03 -1.23
N GLY A 135 -14.37 3.86 -0.88
CA GLY A 135 -14.70 2.61 -1.54
C GLY A 135 -15.21 1.58 -0.56
N ILE A 136 -16.29 0.89 -0.90
CA ILE A 136 -16.88 -0.15 -0.08
C ILE A 136 -17.00 -1.44 -0.88
N ALA A 137 -16.47 -2.53 -0.35
CA ALA A 137 -16.55 -3.86 -0.95
C ALA A 137 -16.42 -4.96 0.10
N ASP A 138 -16.56 -6.22 -0.33
CA ASP A 138 -16.43 -7.38 0.56
C ASP A 138 -14.96 -7.63 0.97
N GLU A 139 -14.01 -7.18 0.15
CA GLU A 139 -12.57 -7.41 0.31
C GLU A 139 -11.79 -6.10 0.27
N LEU A 140 -10.67 -6.06 0.98
CA LEU A 140 -9.82 -4.89 1.12
C LEU A 140 -9.32 -4.36 -0.24
N PHE A 141 -8.79 -5.25 -1.09
CA PHE A 141 -8.28 -4.84 -2.42
C PHE A 141 -9.38 -4.24 -3.30
N THR A 142 -10.53 -4.89 -3.34
CA THR A 142 -11.68 -4.41 -4.12
C THR A 142 -12.18 -3.06 -3.60
N ALA A 143 -12.24 -2.89 -2.26
CA ALA A 143 -12.62 -1.62 -1.63
C ALA A 143 -11.60 -0.50 -1.93
N GLU A 144 -10.29 -0.80 -1.94
CA GLU A 144 -9.27 0.15 -2.36
C GLU A 144 -9.46 0.58 -3.82
N GLN A 145 -9.68 -0.38 -4.74
CA GLN A 145 -9.91 -0.05 -6.14
C GLN A 145 -11.22 0.72 -6.34
N ALA A 146 -12.25 0.44 -5.55
CA ALA A 146 -13.49 1.20 -5.53
C ALA A 146 -13.25 2.65 -5.09
N ALA A 147 -12.47 2.88 -4.02
CA ALA A 147 -12.09 4.23 -3.59
C ALA A 147 -11.31 4.99 -4.67
N ARG A 148 -10.39 4.31 -5.37
CA ARG A 148 -9.63 4.90 -6.48
C ARG A 148 -10.49 5.24 -7.70
N SER A 149 -11.64 4.56 -7.86
CA SER A 149 -12.59 4.77 -8.95
C SER A 149 -13.66 5.80 -8.62
N ALA A 150 -13.83 6.15 -7.34
CA ALA A 150 -14.74 7.18 -6.89
C ALA A 150 -14.26 8.59 -7.28
N GLY A 151 -15.18 9.53 -7.45
CA GLY A 151 -14.89 10.96 -7.53
C GLY A 151 -14.54 11.56 -6.15
N PRO A 152 -14.05 12.83 -6.12
CA PRO A 152 -13.83 13.54 -4.87
C PRO A 152 -15.11 13.62 -4.03
N GLN A 153 -15.01 13.29 -2.75
CA GLN A 153 -16.10 13.23 -1.78
C GLN A 153 -17.23 12.24 -2.12
N GLU A 154 -16.97 11.35 -3.08
CA GLU A 154 -17.93 10.33 -3.48
C GLU A 154 -17.63 8.98 -2.82
N THR A 155 -18.68 8.21 -2.67
CA THR A 155 -18.63 6.81 -2.22
C THR A 155 -18.95 5.89 -3.37
N TYR A 156 -18.03 4.99 -3.68
CA TYR A 156 -18.27 3.90 -4.61
C TYR A 156 -18.46 2.58 -3.84
N ALA A 157 -19.71 2.15 -3.70
CA ALA A 157 -20.04 0.86 -3.12
C ALA A 157 -20.17 -0.20 -4.21
N VAL A 158 -19.26 -1.16 -4.22
CA VAL A 158 -19.35 -2.32 -5.12
C VAL A 158 -20.50 -3.19 -4.65
N PRO A 159 -21.45 -3.60 -5.52
CA PRO A 159 -22.56 -4.45 -5.13
C PRO A 159 -22.10 -5.72 -4.40
N ALA A 160 -22.79 -6.10 -3.33
CA ALA A 160 -22.56 -7.37 -2.65
C ALA A 160 -22.92 -8.55 -3.60
N ASP A 161 -22.59 -9.77 -3.16
CA ASP A 161 -23.02 -11.00 -3.86
C ASP A 161 -22.54 -11.12 -5.31
N GLY A 162 -21.22 -11.00 -5.51
CA GLY A 162 -20.55 -11.23 -6.80
C GLY A 162 -20.23 -9.97 -7.60
N GLY A 163 -20.62 -8.80 -7.13
CA GLY A 163 -20.28 -7.51 -7.76
C GLY A 163 -18.77 -7.26 -7.84
N SER A 164 -18.02 -7.76 -6.87
CA SER A 164 -16.56 -7.64 -6.84
C SER A 164 -15.89 -8.19 -8.09
N THR A 165 -16.29 -9.38 -8.54
CA THR A 165 -15.75 -9.99 -9.77
C THR A 165 -16.03 -9.13 -11.01
N ALA A 166 -17.28 -8.69 -11.19
CA ALA A 166 -17.66 -7.86 -12.33
C ALA A 166 -16.90 -6.52 -12.32
N PHE A 167 -16.81 -5.87 -11.16
CA PHE A 167 -16.09 -4.61 -10.98
C PHE A 167 -14.61 -4.77 -11.31
N LEU A 168 -13.92 -5.75 -10.70
CA LEU A 168 -12.48 -5.95 -10.91
C LEU A 168 -12.15 -6.30 -12.36
N ARG A 169 -12.96 -7.13 -13.02
CA ARG A 169 -12.76 -7.50 -14.43
C ARG A 169 -12.78 -6.30 -15.38
N ALA A 170 -13.57 -5.27 -15.06
CA ALA A 170 -13.66 -4.06 -15.86
C ALA A 170 -12.45 -3.13 -15.69
N LEU A 171 -11.68 -3.27 -14.60
CA LEU A 171 -10.56 -2.40 -14.33
C LEU A 171 -9.42 -2.61 -15.35
N PRO A 172 -8.71 -1.53 -15.69
CA PRO A 172 -7.59 -1.62 -16.61
C PRO A 172 -6.36 -2.26 -15.93
N VAL A 173 -5.50 -2.90 -16.72
CA VAL A 173 -4.30 -3.62 -16.21
C VAL A 173 -3.31 -2.72 -15.47
N HIS A 174 -3.34 -1.41 -15.63
CA HIS A 174 -2.45 -0.49 -14.92
C HIS A 174 -2.76 -0.36 -13.41
N VAL A 175 -3.80 -1.02 -12.92
CA VAL A 175 -4.03 -1.27 -11.49
C VAL A 175 -2.94 -2.16 -10.89
N LEU A 176 -2.28 -2.98 -11.71
CA LEU A 176 -1.08 -3.70 -11.30
C LEU A 176 0.06 -2.71 -11.11
N GLU A 177 0.76 -2.83 -9.98
CA GLU A 177 1.89 -1.93 -9.65
C GLU A 177 3.17 -2.32 -10.40
N ASP A 178 3.22 -3.52 -10.98
CA ASP A 178 4.33 -4.00 -11.80
C ASP A 178 4.27 -3.44 -13.23
N ALA A 179 5.10 -2.43 -13.49
CA ALA A 179 5.17 -1.78 -14.79
C ALA A 179 5.57 -2.73 -15.94
N ASN A 180 6.39 -3.77 -15.65
CA ASN A 180 6.81 -4.75 -16.64
C ASN A 180 5.64 -5.66 -17.01
N ALA A 181 4.91 -6.16 -16.02
CA ALA A 181 3.70 -6.95 -16.23
C ALA A 181 2.65 -6.15 -17.02
N VAL A 182 2.42 -4.89 -16.65
CA VAL A 182 1.50 -3.98 -17.36
C VAL A 182 1.91 -3.81 -18.82
N SER A 183 3.19 -3.49 -19.08
CA SER A 183 3.71 -3.31 -20.45
C SER A 183 3.56 -4.58 -21.29
N LEU A 184 3.85 -5.74 -20.72
CA LEU A 184 3.73 -7.03 -21.40
C LEU A 184 2.28 -7.35 -21.72
N LEU A 185 1.34 -7.16 -20.76
CA LEU A 185 -0.09 -7.36 -20.97
C LEU A 185 -0.62 -6.46 -22.09
N GLN A 186 -0.26 -5.18 -22.09
CA GLN A 186 -0.67 -4.23 -23.13
C GLN A 186 -0.16 -4.63 -24.51
N ARG A 187 1.09 -5.09 -24.63
CA ARG A 187 1.66 -5.61 -25.88
C ARG A 187 0.93 -6.85 -26.39
N LEU A 188 0.36 -7.65 -25.51
CA LEU A 188 -0.48 -8.80 -25.86
C LEU A 188 -1.93 -8.42 -26.14
N GLY A 189 -2.28 -7.13 -26.12
CA GLY A 189 -3.64 -6.64 -26.32
C GLY A 189 -4.56 -6.81 -25.11
N LEU A 190 -4.03 -7.21 -23.96
CA LEU A 190 -4.79 -7.37 -22.71
C LEU A 190 -4.79 -6.05 -21.95
N THR A 191 -5.87 -5.31 -22.05
CA THR A 191 -6.00 -3.95 -21.48
C THR A 191 -6.77 -3.92 -20.17
N THR A 192 -7.51 -4.99 -19.84
CA THR A 192 -8.31 -5.10 -18.62
C THR A 192 -7.89 -6.28 -17.76
N LEU A 193 -8.20 -6.21 -16.47
CA LEU A 193 -8.01 -7.32 -15.55
C LEU A 193 -8.88 -8.53 -15.90
N GLY A 194 -10.01 -8.33 -16.60
CA GLY A 194 -10.81 -9.40 -17.15
C GLY A 194 -10.03 -10.26 -18.14
N GLY A 195 -9.29 -9.63 -19.06
CA GLY A 195 -8.42 -10.35 -20.00
C GLY A 195 -7.30 -11.14 -19.29
N LEU A 196 -6.73 -10.57 -18.22
CA LEU A 196 -5.77 -11.27 -17.34
C LEU A 196 -6.42 -12.48 -16.64
N ALA A 197 -7.65 -12.31 -16.14
CA ALA A 197 -8.35 -13.35 -15.39
C ALA A 197 -8.69 -14.56 -16.27
N ASP A 198 -8.90 -14.37 -17.56
CA ASP A 198 -9.25 -15.42 -18.53
C ASP A 198 -8.02 -16.29 -18.90
N LEU A 199 -6.80 -15.87 -18.57
CA LEU A 199 -5.61 -16.65 -18.83
C LEU A 199 -5.49 -17.82 -17.82
N PRO A 200 -4.86 -18.96 -18.22
CA PRO A 200 -4.54 -20.04 -17.30
C PRO A 200 -3.66 -19.55 -16.13
N GLY A 201 -4.00 -19.95 -14.89
CA GLY A 201 -3.32 -19.43 -13.69
C GLY A 201 -1.82 -19.71 -13.65
N ALA A 202 -1.37 -20.88 -14.16
CA ALA A 202 0.04 -21.24 -14.25
C ALA A 202 0.81 -20.29 -15.19
N ASP A 203 0.18 -19.92 -16.32
CA ASP A 203 0.78 -18.98 -17.28
C ASP A 203 0.86 -17.56 -16.73
N VAL A 204 -0.17 -17.13 -16.02
CA VAL A 204 -0.20 -15.78 -15.40
C VAL A 204 0.96 -15.61 -14.45
N LYS A 205 1.19 -16.58 -13.57
CA LYS A 205 2.26 -16.52 -12.60
C LYS A 205 3.64 -16.53 -13.27
N ALA A 206 3.85 -17.45 -14.23
CA ALA A 206 5.13 -17.62 -14.91
C ALA A 206 5.54 -16.41 -15.75
N ARG A 207 4.57 -15.68 -16.32
CA ARG A 207 4.83 -14.57 -17.27
C ARG A 207 4.67 -13.19 -16.69
N PHE A 208 3.76 -13.00 -15.73
CA PHE A 208 3.38 -11.70 -15.19
C PHE A 208 3.63 -11.56 -13.68
N GLY A 209 4.21 -12.58 -13.06
CA GLY A 209 4.63 -12.55 -11.66
C GLY A 209 3.53 -12.80 -10.63
N ALA A 210 3.93 -12.71 -9.37
CA ALA A 210 3.10 -13.07 -8.22
C ALA A 210 1.91 -12.13 -8.02
N GLN A 211 2.09 -10.83 -8.24
CA GLN A 211 1.03 -9.85 -8.07
C GLN A 211 -0.12 -10.09 -9.07
N ALA A 212 0.19 -10.30 -10.34
CA ALA A 212 -0.81 -10.61 -11.36
C ALA A 212 -1.57 -11.92 -11.05
N ALA A 213 -0.85 -12.94 -10.60
CA ALA A 213 -1.45 -14.21 -10.19
C ALA A 213 -2.37 -14.06 -8.98
N TRP A 214 -1.98 -13.24 -8.00
CA TRP A 214 -2.79 -12.93 -6.83
C TRP A 214 -4.07 -12.14 -7.23
N VAL A 215 -3.94 -11.09 -8.05
CA VAL A 215 -5.10 -10.32 -8.54
C VAL A 215 -6.06 -11.22 -9.30
N ARG A 216 -5.54 -12.14 -10.15
CA ARG A 216 -6.37 -13.14 -10.83
C ARG A 216 -7.18 -13.99 -9.85
N ARG A 217 -6.56 -14.50 -8.77
CA ARG A 217 -7.26 -15.26 -7.72
C ARG A 217 -8.35 -14.44 -7.04
N VAL A 218 -8.05 -13.18 -6.71
CA VAL A 218 -9.04 -12.26 -6.12
C VAL A 218 -10.26 -12.10 -7.04
N ILE A 219 -10.04 -11.94 -8.35
CA ILE A 219 -11.13 -11.81 -9.34
C ILE A 219 -11.99 -13.09 -9.40
N HIS A 220 -11.41 -14.25 -9.20
CA HIS A 220 -12.15 -15.53 -9.15
C HIS A 220 -12.80 -15.80 -7.79
N GLY A 221 -12.73 -14.85 -6.83
CA GLY A 221 -13.25 -15.04 -5.48
C GLY A 221 -12.42 -16.00 -4.62
N GLU A 222 -11.22 -16.35 -5.08
CA GLU A 222 -10.24 -17.16 -4.37
C GLU A 222 -9.32 -16.28 -3.49
N GLY A 223 -9.54 -14.96 -3.50
CA GLY A 223 -8.90 -14.00 -2.60
C GLY A 223 -9.27 -14.30 -1.16
N ALA A 224 -8.42 -13.91 -0.22
CA ALA A 224 -8.70 -14.08 1.19
C ALA A 224 -10.04 -13.40 1.51
N ARG A 225 -11.07 -14.20 1.71
CA ARG A 225 -12.25 -13.73 2.48
C ARG A 225 -11.69 -13.18 3.79
N PRO A 226 -12.32 -12.17 4.42
CA PRO A 226 -11.94 -11.79 5.76
C PRO A 226 -11.98 -13.08 6.59
N VAL A 227 -10.82 -13.68 6.75
CA VAL A 227 -10.69 -14.82 7.63
C VAL A 227 -10.98 -14.20 8.98
N THR A 228 -12.06 -14.64 9.61
CA THR A 228 -12.21 -14.50 11.04
C THR A 228 -11.00 -15.20 11.63
N GLY A 229 -9.92 -14.44 11.81
CA GLY A 229 -8.64 -14.96 12.22
C GLY A 229 -8.82 -15.62 13.56
N ARG A 230 -8.40 -16.86 13.70
CA ARG A 230 -8.00 -17.36 15.01
C ARG A 230 -7.01 -16.35 15.55
N THR A 231 -7.27 -15.84 16.74
CA THR A 231 -6.27 -15.06 17.48
C THR A 231 -4.98 -15.85 17.45
N PRO A 232 -3.91 -15.34 16.81
CA PRO A 232 -2.67 -16.07 16.69
C PRO A 232 -2.15 -16.40 18.08
N PRO A 233 -1.47 -17.54 18.27
CA PRO A 233 -0.88 -17.88 19.54
C PRO A 233 0.10 -16.80 19.99
N PRO A 234 0.14 -16.44 21.30
CA PRO A 234 1.07 -15.42 21.82
C PRO A 234 2.55 -15.70 21.51
N GLU A 235 2.91 -16.99 21.31
CA GLU A 235 4.24 -17.47 20.93
C GLU A 235 4.72 -16.98 19.56
N LEU A 236 3.85 -16.36 18.76
CA LEU A 236 4.21 -15.75 17.47
C LEU A 236 4.52 -14.25 17.60
N THR A 237 4.34 -13.67 18.78
CA THR A 237 4.79 -12.33 19.06
C THR A 237 6.31 -12.28 19.06
N THR A 238 6.86 -11.28 18.39
CA THR A 238 8.31 -11.03 18.42
C THR A 238 8.53 -9.66 19.01
N GLU A 239 9.43 -9.59 20.00
CA GLU A 239 9.75 -8.37 20.71
C GLU A 239 11.24 -8.07 20.64
N VAL A 240 11.59 -6.79 20.75
CA VAL A 240 12.97 -6.30 20.88
C VAL A 240 12.98 -5.16 21.88
N ALA A 241 13.76 -5.33 22.94
CA ALA A 241 14.03 -4.31 23.94
C ALA A 241 15.34 -3.59 23.63
N PHE A 242 15.42 -2.32 24.01
CA PHE A 242 16.56 -1.46 23.78
C PHE A 242 17.17 -1.01 25.13
N GLU A 243 18.45 -1.27 25.30
CA GLU A 243 19.20 -0.86 26.48
C GLU A 243 20.55 -0.26 26.02
N PRO A 244 20.73 1.07 26.14
CA PRO A 244 19.78 2.06 26.63
C PRO A 244 18.59 2.30 25.69
N PRO A 245 17.50 2.93 26.18
CA PRO A 245 16.38 3.35 25.34
C PRO A 245 16.81 4.22 24.15
N LEU A 246 16.10 4.14 23.03
CA LEU A 246 16.43 4.84 21.77
C LEU A 246 15.49 6.02 21.54
N ASP A 247 16.04 7.18 21.24
CA ASP A 247 15.34 8.45 21.01
C ASP A 247 15.12 8.78 19.51
N SER A 248 15.73 8.02 18.61
CA SER A 248 15.66 8.24 17.17
C SER A 248 14.85 7.14 16.46
N ALA A 249 13.87 7.53 15.66
CA ALA A 249 13.07 6.60 14.88
C ALA A 249 13.92 5.75 13.94
N GLU A 250 14.98 6.31 13.35
CA GLU A 250 15.92 5.60 12.49
C GLU A 250 16.69 4.52 13.27
N ALA A 251 17.16 4.84 14.49
CA ALA A 251 17.85 3.89 15.33
C ALA A 251 16.93 2.74 15.77
N VAL A 252 15.69 3.04 16.15
CA VAL A 252 14.66 2.05 16.50
C VAL A 252 14.39 1.15 15.30
N CYS A 253 14.10 1.70 14.12
CA CYS A 253 13.82 0.94 12.91
C CYS A 253 15.01 0.08 12.49
N PHE A 254 16.24 0.59 12.61
CA PHE A 254 17.44 -0.18 12.31
C PHE A 254 17.59 -1.38 13.27
N SER A 255 17.43 -1.14 14.56
CA SER A 255 17.58 -2.18 15.60
C SER A 255 16.45 -3.22 15.57
N ALA A 256 15.24 -2.81 15.16
CA ALA A 256 14.08 -3.71 15.05
C ALA A 256 14.11 -4.63 13.81
N ARG A 257 15.02 -4.45 12.86
CA ARG A 257 15.06 -5.25 11.60
C ARG A 257 15.18 -6.73 11.85
N GLN A 258 16.04 -7.14 12.75
CA GLN A 258 16.23 -8.55 13.07
C GLN A 258 14.97 -9.18 13.69
N ALA A 259 14.28 -8.42 14.55
CA ALA A 259 13.00 -8.85 15.14
C ALA A 259 11.91 -8.98 14.05
N ALA A 260 11.80 -8.03 13.14
CA ALA A 260 10.87 -8.11 12.01
C ALA A 260 11.17 -9.31 11.08
N GLU A 261 12.45 -9.60 10.81
CA GLU A 261 12.85 -10.80 10.06
C GLU A 261 12.51 -12.07 10.83
N GLY A 262 12.74 -12.10 12.14
CA GLY A 262 12.39 -13.19 13.04
C GLY A 262 10.88 -13.47 13.05
N PHE A 263 10.07 -12.41 13.11
CA PHE A 263 8.61 -12.49 13.04
C PHE A 263 8.13 -13.16 11.76
N VAL A 264 8.57 -12.67 10.60
CA VAL A 264 8.18 -13.26 9.30
C VAL A 264 8.66 -14.71 9.17
N LYS A 265 9.90 -14.98 9.59
CA LYS A 265 10.46 -16.33 9.58
C LYS A 265 9.71 -17.28 10.54
N GLY A 266 9.34 -16.81 11.72
CA GLY A 266 8.56 -17.58 12.70
C GLY A 266 7.18 -17.97 12.16
N LEU A 267 6.52 -17.09 11.43
CA LEU A 267 5.28 -17.40 10.72
C LEU A 267 5.51 -18.41 9.58
N ALA A 268 6.52 -18.21 8.77
CA ALA A 268 6.84 -19.08 7.64
C ALA A 268 7.19 -20.52 8.08
N THR A 269 7.85 -20.71 9.23
CA THR A 269 8.11 -22.07 9.79
C THR A 269 6.82 -22.83 10.13
N ARG A 270 5.72 -22.11 10.34
CA ARG A 270 4.38 -22.66 10.58
C ARG A 270 3.49 -22.59 9.34
N GLN A 271 4.09 -22.39 8.17
CA GLN A 271 3.39 -22.23 6.89
C GLN A 271 2.32 -21.13 6.91
N GLY A 272 2.60 -20.05 7.64
CA GLY A 272 1.72 -18.90 7.82
C GLY A 272 2.32 -17.61 7.32
N VAL A 273 1.45 -16.69 6.92
CA VAL A 273 1.77 -15.30 6.60
C VAL A 273 0.82 -14.37 7.36
N CYS A 274 1.27 -13.16 7.69
CA CYS A 274 0.48 -12.19 8.45
C CYS A 274 -0.11 -11.15 7.51
N THR A 275 -1.41 -10.88 7.64
CA THR A 275 -2.14 -9.86 6.87
C THR A 275 -2.57 -8.67 7.74
N GLU A 276 -2.70 -8.87 9.06
CA GLU A 276 -2.92 -7.80 10.03
C GLU A 276 -1.94 -7.98 11.19
N VAL A 277 -1.18 -6.93 11.50
CA VAL A 277 -0.19 -6.90 12.58
C VAL A 277 -0.46 -5.74 13.51
N ARG A 278 -0.43 -5.99 14.81
CA ARG A 278 -0.42 -4.93 15.81
C ARG A 278 1.02 -4.66 16.21
N ILE A 279 1.44 -3.41 16.04
CA ILE A 279 2.75 -2.92 16.48
C ILE A 279 2.55 -2.16 17.78
N GLU A 280 3.24 -2.59 18.83
CA GLU A 280 3.28 -1.94 20.12
C GLU A 280 4.66 -1.33 20.32
N VAL A 281 4.71 -0.04 20.63
CA VAL A 281 5.93 0.70 20.93
C VAL A 281 5.83 1.17 22.38
N VAL A 282 6.60 0.57 23.25
CA VAL A 282 6.70 0.95 24.66
C VAL A 282 7.70 2.09 24.79
N MET A 283 7.30 3.16 25.44
CA MET A 283 8.06 4.40 25.53
C MET A 283 8.33 4.79 26.99
N GLU A 284 9.42 5.51 27.20
CA GLU A 284 9.77 6.06 28.52
C GLU A 284 9.01 7.35 28.77
N ASP A 285 8.39 7.46 29.93
CA ASP A 285 7.71 8.69 30.45
C ASP A 285 6.53 9.22 29.59
N VAL A 286 6.12 8.50 28.55
CA VAL A 286 4.95 8.86 27.70
C VAL A 286 4.09 7.63 27.45
N PRO A 287 2.80 7.80 27.08
CA PRO A 287 1.93 6.66 26.76
C PRO A 287 2.48 5.81 25.59
N ASP A 288 2.31 4.50 25.70
CA ASP A 288 2.66 3.54 24.66
C ASP A 288 1.88 3.83 23.37
N SER A 289 2.55 3.65 22.25
CA SER A 289 1.91 3.73 20.95
C SER A 289 1.53 2.32 20.47
N VAL A 290 0.23 2.07 20.35
CA VAL A 290 -0.30 0.78 19.90
C VAL A 290 -1.15 0.99 18.64
N ARG A 291 -0.80 0.30 17.55
CA ARG A 291 -1.53 0.43 16.30
C ARG A 291 -1.61 -0.89 15.53
N THR A 292 -2.78 -1.18 14.99
CA THR A 292 -2.98 -2.32 14.10
C THR A 292 -2.86 -1.86 12.64
N TRP A 293 -2.01 -2.55 11.89
CA TRP A 293 -1.74 -2.30 10.49
C TRP A 293 -2.26 -3.46 9.64
N ALA A 294 -2.86 -3.14 8.50
CA ALA A 294 -3.29 -4.14 7.53
C ALA A 294 -2.44 -4.09 6.25
N HIS A 295 -2.32 -5.23 5.60
CA HIS A 295 -1.68 -5.36 4.30
C HIS A 295 -2.60 -6.14 3.34
N PRO A 296 -2.81 -5.67 2.09
CA PRO A 296 -3.73 -6.33 1.16
C PRO A 296 -3.30 -7.74 0.73
N ARG A 297 -2.01 -8.06 0.87
CA ARG A 297 -1.46 -9.41 0.65
C ARG A 297 -0.98 -10.03 1.95
N TRP A 298 0.23 -9.75 2.36
CA TRP A 298 0.87 -10.11 3.62
C TRP A 298 2.07 -9.21 3.88
N PHE A 299 2.47 -9.12 5.14
CA PHE A 299 3.64 -8.34 5.55
C PHE A 299 4.95 -9.07 5.24
N SER A 300 5.88 -8.37 4.59
CA SER A 300 7.31 -8.70 4.61
C SER A 300 7.99 -8.00 5.80
N SER A 301 9.23 -8.38 6.10
CA SER A 301 10.00 -7.67 7.14
C SER A 301 10.24 -6.20 6.82
N VAL A 302 10.33 -5.85 5.55
CA VAL A 302 10.46 -4.44 5.12
C VAL A 302 9.18 -3.68 5.36
N ASP A 303 8.01 -4.26 5.01
CA ASP A 303 6.73 -3.63 5.27
C ASP A 303 6.51 -3.37 6.76
N LEU A 304 6.94 -4.30 7.63
CA LEU A 304 6.87 -4.11 9.09
C LEU A 304 7.69 -2.91 9.56
N ILE A 305 8.92 -2.77 9.05
CA ILE A 305 9.79 -1.64 9.39
C ILE A 305 9.23 -0.33 8.86
N ASP A 306 8.64 -0.30 7.65
CA ASP A 306 7.99 0.89 7.11
C ASP A 306 6.80 1.32 8.00
N ARG A 307 5.97 0.36 8.47
CA ARG A 307 4.85 0.64 9.39
C ARG A 307 5.34 1.14 10.74
N LEU A 308 6.40 0.53 11.27
CA LEU A 308 7.04 0.99 12.50
C LEU A 308 7.56 2.44 12.35
N HIS A 309 8.23 2.73 11.23
CA HIS A 309 8.72 4.08 10.95
C HIS A 309 7.57 5.11 10.88
N TRP A 310 6.50 4.79 10.19
CA TRP A 310 5.32 5.67 10.10
C TRP A 310 4.62 5.83 11.46
N GLN A 311 4.55 4.77 12.27
CA GLN A 311 3.99 4.84 13.62
C GLN A 311 4.81 5.74 14.52
N LEU A 312 6.15 5.61 14.51
CA LEU A 312 7.06 6.47 15.26
C LEU A 312 7.00 7.93 14.81
N ALA A 313 6.89 8.17 13.50
CA ALA A 313 6.73 9.52 12.94
C ALA A 313 5.39 10.18 13.34
N GLY A 314 4.35 9.39 13.58
CA GLY A 314 3.04 9.86 14.05
C GLY A 314 2.98 10.12 15.56
N VAL A 315 3.93 9.64 16.35
CA VAL A 315 3.97 9.92 17.78
C VAL A 315 4.51 11.34 18.02
N VAL A 316 3.76 12.12 18.77
CA VAL A 316 4.21 13.48 19.18
C VAL A 316 5.47 13.35 20.00
N ALA A 317 6.54 14.03 19.60
CA ALA A 317 7.89 13.95 20.13
C ALA A 317 7.96 13.95 21.67
N GLY A 318 8.71 13.03 22.26
CA GLY A 318 9.07 13.23 23.64
C GLY A 318 9.54 12.05 24.46
N GLY A 319 9.41 10.80 24.02
CA GLY A 319 9.86 9.64 24.81
C GLY A 319 10.87 8.78 24.08
N ALA A 320 11.87 8.27 24.80
CA ALA A 320 12.74 7.24 24.26
C ALA A 320 11.99 5.90 24.16
N VAL A 321 12.24 5.12 23.14
CA VAL A 321 11.62 3.81 22.93
C VAL A 321 12.39 2.76 23.71
N ILE A 322 11.68 2.05 24.56
CA ILE A 322 12.23 0.98 25.42
C ILE A 322 12.09 -0.38 24.71
N GLU A 323 10.95 -0.59 24.02
CA GLU A 323 10.64 -1.89 23.43
C GLU A 323 9.71 -1.73 22.21
N VAL A 324 9.88 -2.61 21.25
CA VAL A 324 8.95 -2.78 20.11
C VAL A 324 8.48 -4.23 20.06
N ARG A 325 7.15 -4.42 19.92
CA ARG A 325 6.52 -5.74 19.73
C ARG A 325 5.77 -5.80 18.41
N PHE A 326 5.97 -6.90 17.69
CA PHE A 326 5.17 -7.26 16.53
C PHE A 326 4.23 -8.40 16.93
N VAL A 327 2.93 -8.10 17.00
CA VAL A 327 1.90 -9.05 17.42
C VAL A 327 1.04 -9.37 16.20
N PRO A 328 1.01 -10.63 15.73
CA PRO A 328 0.15 -10.98 14.62
C PRO A 328 -1.32 -10.94 15.07
N GLU A 329 -2.16 -10.19 14.38
CA GLU A 329 -3.61 -10.17 14.63
C GLU A 329 -4.34 -11.14 13.71
N VAL A 330 -3.97 -11.18 12.43
CA VAL A 330 -4.49 -12.13 11.46
C VAL A 330 -3.35 -12.82 10.75
N ALA A 331 -3.20 -14.11 11.03
CA ALA A 331 -2.30 -15.00 10.31
C ALA A 331 -3.09 -16.00 9.48
N VAL A 332 -2.70 -16.19 8.22
CA VAL A 332 -3.34 -17.09 7.26
C VAL A 332 -2.33 -18.11 6.74
N SER A 333 -2.82 -19.25 6.26
CA SER A 333 -1.91 -20.28 5.72
C SER A 333 -1.20 -19.75 4.47
N GLU A 334 0.11 -19.93 4.41
CA GLU A 334 0.93 -19.65 3.24
C GLU A 334 0.44 -20.41 2.01
N ALA A 335 -0.12 -21.62 2.16
CA ALA A 335 -0.66 -22.42 1.06
C ALA A 335 -1.80 -21.70 0.29
N VAL A 336 -2.55 -20.83 0.96
CA VAL A 336 -3.60 -20.00 0.32
C VAL A 336 -2.96 -18.83 -0.45
N HIS A 337 -1.75 -18.45 -0.08
CA HIS A 337 -1.02 -17.29 -0.62
C HIS A 337 0.29 -17.71 -1.30
N ALA A 338 0.67 -19.02 -1.17
CA ALA A 338 1.95 -19.52 -1.62
C ALA A 338 2.10 -19.42 -3.13
N ASP A 339 3.21 -18.90 -3.50
CA ASP A 339 3.78 -19.07 -4.81
C ASP A 339 4.12 -20.55 -5.02
N GLY A 340 3.61 -21.16 -6.09
CA GLY A 340 3.85 -22.57 -6.39
C GLY A 340 5.34 -22.92 -6.42
N LEU A 341 5.65 -24.18 -6.14
CA LEU A 341 6.98 -24.78 -5.98
C LEU A 341 7.99 -24.56 -7.14
N TRP A 342 7.59 -23.91 -8.23
CA TRP A 342 8.42 -23.70 -9.41
C TRP A 342 8.32 -22.24 -9.91
N GLY A 343 9.42 -21.48 -9.78
CA GLY A 343 9.64 -20.23 -10.52
C GLY A 343 9.08 -18.95 -9.93
N GLY A 344 8.98 -18.83 -8.61
CA GLY A 344 8.77 -17.52 -7.96
C GLY A 344 10.06 -16.70 -8.03
N THR A 345 10.02 -15.51 -8.63
CA THR A 345 11.08 -14.52 -8.44
C THR A 345 11.14 -14.16 -6.97
N ASN A 346 12.33 -14.29 -6.39
CA ASN A 346 12.54 -13.93 -4.99
C ASN A 346 12.45 -12.39 -4.93
N GLU A 347 11.46 -11.85 -4.26
CA GLU A 347 11.22 -10.40 -4.11
C GLU A 347 12.47 -9.65 -3.60
N ARG A 348 13.38 -10.35 -2.88
CA ARG A 348 14.70 -9.85 -2.51
C ARG A 348 15.62 -9.68 -3.72
N VAL A 349 15.51 -10.59 -4.69
CA VAL A 349 16.28 -10.52 -5.95
C VAL A 349 15.75 -9.39 -6.81
N ASP A 350 14.43 -9.24 -6.95
CA ASP A 350 13.82 -8.18 -7.74
C ASP A 350 14.14 -6.79 -7.16
N ARG A 351 14.08 -6.64 -5.82
CA ARG A 351 14.52 -5.40 -5.15
C ARG A 351 16.03 -5.18 -5.28
N GLY A 352 16.83 -6.23 -5.22
CA GLY A 352 18.27 -6.17 -5.47
C GLY A 352 18.57 -5.71 -6.89
N ILE A 353 17.87 -6.26 -7.87
CA ILE A 353 17.97 -5.89 -9.29
C ILE A 353 17.56 -4.42 -9.47
N ALA A 354 16.39 -4.03 -8.96
CA ALA A 354 15.92 -2.65 -9.06
C ALA A 354 16.88 -1.64 -8.41
N ARG A 355 17.50 -2.01 -7.28
CA ARG A 355 18.50 -1.18 -6.61
C ARG A 355 19.79 -1.05 -7.42
N VAL A 356 20.27 -2.14 -8.00
CA VAL A 356 21.48 -2.14 -8.86
C VAL A 356 21.21 -1.38 -10.16
N GLN A 357 20.06 -1.57 -10.78
CA GLN A 357 19.64 -0.82 -11.96
C GLN A 357 19.46 0.68 -11.67
N GLY A 358 18.98 1.03 -10.47
CA GLY A 358 18.88 2.42 -10.02
C GLY A 358 20.24 3.11 -9.82
N LEU A 359 21.28 2.35 -9.43
CA LEU A 359 22.62 2.87 -9.20
C LEU A 359 23.50 2.89 -10.47
N LEU A 360 23.40 1.86 -11.31
CA LEU A 360 24.31 1.62 -12.42
C LEU A 360 23.65 1.79 -13.81
N GLY A 361 22.34 2.05 -13.86
CA GLY A 361 21.54 2.13 -15.08
C GLY A 361 20.74 0.86 -15.35
N HIS A 362 19.67 1.02 -16.14
CA HIS A 362 18.67 -0.02 -16.38
C HIS A 362 19.23 -1.30 -17.04
N GLU A 363 20.29 -1.15 -17.84
CA GLU A 363 20.96 -2.27 -18.54
C GLU A 363 22.02 -2.99 -17.69
N ALA A 364 22.27 -2.54 -16.45
CA ALA A 364 23.31 -3.12 -15.60
C ALA A 364 22.97 -4.52 -15.08
N VAL A 365 21.70 -4.89 -15.06
CA VAL A 365 21.23 -6.23 -14.72
C VAL A 365 20.23 -6.66 -15.78
N VAL A 366 20.51 -7.78 -16.44
CA VAL A 366 19.66 -8.35 -17.48
C VAL A 366 19.22 -9.76 -17.08
N ALA A 367 17.98 -10.10 -17.38
CA ALA A 367 17.42 -11.44 -17.14
C ALA A 367 17.35 -12.20 -18.48
N PRO A 368 17.68 -13.50 -18.49
CA PRO A 368 17.48 -14.33 -19.67
C PRO A 368 15.98 -14.59 -19.88
N VAL A 369 15.49 -14.29 -21.07
CA VAL A 369 14.10 -14.57 -21.48
C VAL A 369 14.09 -15.51 -22.68
N LEU A 370 13.06 -16.36 -22.77
CA LEU A 370 12.85 -17.21 -23.92
C LEU A 370 12.16 -16.40 -25.03
N GLN A 371 12.77 -16.37 -26.19
CA GLN A 371 12.16 -15.82 -27.41
C GLN A 371 11.98 -16.90 -28.47
N GLY A 372 11.21 -16.63 -29.51
CA GLY A 372 11.05 -17.54 -30.64
C GLY A 372 12.34 -17.66 -31.43
N GLY A 373 12.77 -18.89 -31.74
CA GLY A 373 13.98 -19.12 -32.55
C GLY A 373 14.12 -20.60 -32.92
N ARG A 374 14.89 -20.89 -33.97
CA ARG A 374 15.13 -22.26 -34.49
C ARG A 374 16.21 -23.00 -33.73
N THR A 375 17.20 -22.31 -33.19
CA THR A 375 18.29 -22.91 -32.41
C THR A 375 18.17 -22.57 -30.93
N PRO A 376 18.78 -23.34 -30.00
CA PRO A 376 18.80 -23.01 -28.58
C PRO A 376 19.38 -21.62 -28.28
N ARG A 377 20.34 -21.14 -29.05
CA ARG A 377 20.93 -19.80 -28.93
C ARG A 377 19.97 -18.69 -29.36
N ASP A 378 19.18 -18.95 -30.41
CA ASP A 378 18.19 -17.97 -30.88
C ASP A 378 16.99 -17.86 -29.93
N ARG A 379 16.82 -18.83 -29.01
CA ARG A 379 15.72 -18.86 -28.04
C ARG A 379 16.01 -18.10 -26.77
N GLN A 380 17.23 -17.61 -26.58
CA GLN A 380 17.60 -16.81 -25.40
C GLN A 380 17.79 -15.35 -25.83
N ALA A 381 17.07 -14.46 -25.19
CA ALA A 381 17.34 -13.02 -25.20
C ALA A 381 17.63 -12.55 -23.77
N TYR A 382 18.38 -11.49 -23.65
CA TYR A 382 18.66 -10.84 -22.37
C TYR A 382 17.92 -9.51 -22.35
N VAL A 383 17.04 -9.32 -21.37
CA VAL A 383 16.22 -8.12 -21.23
C VAL A 383 16.53 -7.50 -19.87
N PRO A 384 16.71 -6.17 -19.79
CA PRO A 384 16.86 -5.47 -18.53
C PRO A 384 15.69 -5.61 -17.61
#